data_e7e1aa3afaf10e211d8912d72515552b
#
_entry.id   e7e1aa3afaf10e211d8912d72515552b
#
_cell.length_a   1.000
_cell.length_b   1.000
_cell.length_c   1.000
_cell.angle_alpha   90.00
_cell.angle_beta   90.00
_cell.angle_gamma   90.00
#
_symmetry.space_group_name_H-M   'P 1'
#
loop_
_entity.id
_entity.type
_entity.pdbx_description
1 polymer ?
#
loop_
_entity_poly.entity_id
_entity_poly.type
_entity_poly.pdbx_seq_one_letter_code
_entity_poly.pdbx_strand_id
1 'polypeptide(L)'
;MGYSGRLQTTDPADDNYVTARASNGVTLSVNYAGRGMSARPRWKSLTVNVSNGYMREGDTITIVFGDTCDGSNGLKLQTMVETDFEFKVLADVCAVGHFVPIPDTPTIDIVSGNPVVWRAVLSSLRRPGERFHFGLKAEDKWGNPTPLACAEVRFESTLPVEGLPETFDYPLGQRSVSFDNLRVKEEGELRITVLQRDTGNTV
;
A
#
# COMPACT_ATOMS: atom_id res chain seq x y z
N MET A 1 9.25 0.23 -1.10
CA MET A 1 9.45 -1.02 -1.88
C MET A 1 8.07 -1.57 -2.17
N GLY A 2 7.60 -1.51 -3.42
CA GLY A 2 6.21 -1.85 -3.80
C GLY A 2 5.83 -3.33 -3.70
N TYR A 3 6.77 -4.22 -3.47
CA TYR A 3 6.50 -5.65 -3.31
C TYR A 3 7.24 -6.27 -2.13
N SER A 4 6.67 -7.34 -1.58
CA SER A 4 7.18 -8.09 -0.43
C SER A 4 7.82 -9.40 -0.88
N GLY A 5 8.87 -9.80 -0.22
CA GLY A 5 9.58 -11.02 -0.54
C GLY A 5 10.65 -10.84 -1.63
N ARG A 6 11.04 -11.94 -2.24
CA ARG A 6 12.06 -12.01 -3.28
C ARG A 6 11.37 -12.39 -4.59
N LEU A 7 11.63 -11.63 -5.66
CA LEU A 7 11.26 -12.08 -7.00
C LEU A 7 12.05 -13.35 -7.35
N GLN A 8 11.47 -14.23 -8.13
CA GLN A 8 12.10 -15.46 -8.54
C GLN A 8 11.68 -15.84 -9.98
N THR A 9 12.48 -16.64 -10.65
CA THR A 9 12.33 -17.03 -12.05
C THR A 9 12.43 -18.53 -12.26
N THR A 10 12.38 -19.32 -11.17
CA THR A 10 12.69 -20.74 -11.18
C THR A 10 11.52 -21.65 -10.91
N ASP A 11 10.56 -21.22 -10.10
CA ASP A 11 9.37 -22.00 -9.76
C ASP A 11 8.10 -21.28 -10.23
N PRO A 12 7.48 -21.74 -11.34
CA PRO A 12 6.28 -21.11 -11.88
C PRO A 12 5.06 -21.16 -10.96
N ALA A 13 5.04 -22.10 -10.01
CA ALA A 13 3.91 -22.27 -9.08
C ALA A 13 4.04 -21.44 -7.79
N ASP A 14 5.24 -20.93 -7.48
CA ASP A 14 5.47 -20.19 -6.26
C ASP A 14 5.23 -18.67 -6.43
N ASP A 15 5.05 -17.97 -5.32
CA ASP A 15 4.80 -16.52 -5.28
C ASP A 15 5.94 -15.72 -5.93
N ASN A 16 5.60 -14.55 -6.44
CA ASN A 16 6.55 -13.61 -7.04
C ASN A 16 7.30 -14.15 -8.28
N TYR A 17 6.72 -15.12 -8.98
CA TYR A 17 7.29 -15.62 -10.23
C TYR A 17 7.30 -14.53 -11.31
N VAL A 18 8.43 -14.38 -12.01
CA VAL A 18 8.62 -13.36 -13.03
C VAL A 18 8.97 -14.01 -14.35
N THR A 19 8.26 -13.61 -15.42
CA THR A 19 8.55 -14.01 -16.79
C THR A 19 8.90 -12.79 -17.65
N ALA A 20 9.63 -13.03 -18.73
CA ALA A 20 9.88 -12.04 -19.76
C ALA A 20 9.78 -12.68 -21.14
N ARG A 21 9.16 -11.97 -22.08
CA ARG A 21 8.96 -12.42 -23.47
C ARG A 21 9.26 -11.28 -24.44
N ALA A 22 9.96 -11.60 -25.52
CA ALA A 22 10.21 -10.67 -26.61
C ALA A 22 9.22 -10.89 -27.76
N SER A 23 8.74 -9.81 -28.37
CA SER A 23 7.76 -9.87 -29.47
C SER A 23 8.32 -10.55 -30.73
N ASN A 24 9.62 -10.46 -30.95
CA ASN A 24 10.32 -11.04 -32.12
C ASN A 24 10.88 -12.45 -31.85
N GLY A 25 10.65 -13.03 -30.67
CA GLY A 25 11.04 -14.38 -30.33
C GLY A 25 12.52 -14.60 -29.99
N VAL A 26 13.31 -13.53 -29.80
CA VAL A 26 14.68 -13.67 -29.28
C VAL A 26 14.68 -14.28 -27.89
N THR A 27 15.75 -15.01 -27.59
CA THR A 27 15.91 -15.62 -26.26
C THR A 27 16.27 -14.57 -25.23
N LEU A 28 15.51 -14.56 -24.13
CA LEU A 28 15.76 -13.72 -22.97
C LEU A 28 16.25 -14.55 -21.80
N SER A 29 17.23 -14.03 -21.06
CA SER A 29 17.57 -14.53 -19.73
C SER A 29 17.17 -13.52 -18.68
N VAL A 30 16.46 -13.99 -17.63
CA VAL A 30 15.95 -13.15 -16.57
C VAL A 30 16.65 -13.52 -15.25
N ASN A 31 17.29 -12.54 -14.63
CA ASN A 31 18.01 -12.73 -13.37
C ASN A 31 17.58 -11.71 -12.33
N TYR A 32 17.27 -12.18 -11.15
CA TYR A 32 16.95 -11.32 -10.01
C TYR A 32 18.13 -11.26 -9.05
N ALA A 33 18.58 -10.05 -8.75
CA ALA A 33 19.59 -9.77 -7.72
C ALA A 33 18.97 -9.07 -6.51
N GLY A 34 19.02 -9.72 -5.36
CA GLY A 34 18.53 -9.15 -4.11
C GLY A 34 19.38 -8.00 -3.57
N ARG A 35 20.65 -7.91 -4.01
CA ARG A 35 21.55 -6.78 -3.80
C ARG A 35 22.09 -6.40 -5.17
N GLY A 36 21.50 -5.34 -5.73
CA GLY A 36 21.72 -5.00 -7.11
C GLY A 36 23.17 -4.67 -7.45
N MET A 37 23.60 -5.17 -8.57
CA MET A 37 24.74 -4.65 -9.29
C MET A 37 24.41 -3.22 -9.73
N SER A 38 25.24 -2.29 -9.38
CA SER A 38 25.40 -0.95 -10.01
C SER A 38 24.30 0.12 -9.88
N ALA A 39 23.11 -0.13 -9.44
CA ALA A 39 22.08 0.92 -9.35
C ALA A 39 21.77 1.34 -7.90
N ARG A 40 22.79 1.89 -7.21
CA ARG A 40 22.53 2.54 -5.91
C ARG A 40 21.61 3.77 -6.09
N PRO A 41 20.59 3.97 -5.24
CA PRO A 41 20.32 3.32 -3.95
C PRO A 41 19.37 2.09 -4.01
N ARG A 42 19.16 1.49 -5.16
CA ARG A 42 18.14 0.44 -5.38
C ARG A 42 18.74 -0.96 -5.16
N TRP A 43 18.25 -1.62 -4.11
CA TRP A 43 18.79 -2.89 -3.63
C TRP A 43 18.21 -4.13 -4.32
N LYS A 44 17.11 -3.97 -5.06
CA LYS A 44 16.42 -5.05 -5.75
C LYS A 44 16.37 -4.73 -7.24
N SER A 45 17.02 -5.54 -8.06
CA SER A 45 17.02 -5.35 -9.51
C SER A 45 16.68 -6.66 -10.22
N LEU A 46 15.89 -6.54 -11.27
CA LEU A 46 15.63 -7.58 -12.25
C LEU A 46 16.44 -7.20 -13.50
N THR A 47 17.29 -8.11 -13.97
CA THR A 47 18.05 -7.92 -15.20
C THR A 47 17.50 -8.86 -16.27
N VAL A 48 17.14 -8.30 -17.40
CA VAL A 48 16.70 -9.04 -18.59
C VAL A 48 17.76 -8.85 -19.67
N ASN A 49 18.40 -9.94 -20.09
CA ASN A 49 19.39 -9.91 -21.15
C ASN A 49 18.85 -10.58 -22.41
N VAL A 50 19.10 -9.96 -23.56
CA VAL A 50 18.92 -10.59 -24.86
C VAL A 50 20.13 -11.49 -25.12
N SER A 51 19.95 -12.80 -25.14
CA SER A 51 21.03 -13.77 -25.18
C SER A 51 21.27 -14.41 -26.56
N ASN A 52 20.29 -14.34 -27.44
CA ASN A 52 20.43 -14.87 -28.81
C ASN A 52 19.60 -14.03 -29.77
N GLY A 53 20.26 -13.25 -30.57
CA GLY A 53 19.64 -12.31 -31.50
C GLY A 53 19.73 -10.86 -31.04
N TYR A 54 18.89 -10.00 -31.58
CA TYR A 54 18.85 -8.57 -31.29
C TYR A 54 17.42 -8.03 -31.40
N MET A 55 17.16 -6.93 -30.69
CA MET A 55 15.92 -6.17 -30.77
C MET A 55 16.04 -5.08 -31.85
N ARG A 56 14.95 -4.81 -32.55
CA ARG A 56 14.83 -3.73 -33.55
C ARG A 56 13.85 -2.67 -33.03
N GLU A 57 13.85 -1.54 -33.68
CA GLU A 57 12.82 -0.51 -33.47
C GLU A 57 11.44 -1.12 -33.68
N GLY A 58 10.52 -0.88 -32.70
CA GLY A 58 9.20 -1.46 -32.68
C GLY A 58 9.08 -2.82 -31.97
N ASP A 59 10.18 -3.54 -31.72
CA ASP A 59 10.16 -4.75 -30.90
C ASP A 59 9.96 -4.40 -29.43
N THR A 60 9.26 -5.29 -28.71
CA THR A 60 8.97 -5.10 -27.29
C THR A 60 9.46 -6.25 -26.43
N ILE A 61 9.81 -5.96 -25.19
CA ILE A 61 10.01 -6.95 -24.12
C ILE A 61 8.90 -6.76 -23.10
N THR A 62 8.06 -7.77 -22.93
CA THR A 62 7.02 -7.81 -21.91
C THR A 62 7.54 -8.54 -20.70
N ILE A 63 7.53 -7.87 -19.53
CA ILE A 63 7.91 -8.45 -18.24
C ILE A 63 6.65 -8.57 -17.40
N VAL A 64 6.35 -9.78 -16.92
CA VAL A 64 5.20 -10.05 -16.03
C VAL A 64 5.70 -10.34 -14.63
N PHE A 65 5.37 -9.46 -13.69
CA PHE A 65 5.65 -9.66 -12.27
C PHE A 65 4.50 -10.42 -11.62
N GLY A 66 4.80 -11.57 -11.03
CA GLY A 66 3.78 -12.45 -10.47
C GLY A 66 2.95 -13.11 -11.56
N ASP A 67 3.60 -13.74 -12.54
CA ASP A 67 2.93 -14.47 -13.61
C ASP A 67 2.17 -15.68 -13.03
N THR A 68 0.86 -15.70 -13.23
CA THR A 68 -0.05 -16.73 -12.66
C THR A 68 -0.37 -17.86 -13.63
N CYS A 69 0.19 -17.86 -14.84
CA CYS A 69 -0.16 -18.82 -15.88
C CYS A 69 0.11 -20.29 -15.48
N ASP A 70 1.11 -20.51 -14.63
CA ASP A 70 1.56 -21.83 -14.22
C ASP A 70 1.31 -22.11 -12.72
N GLY A 71 0.36 -21.43 -12.10
CA GLY A 71 -0.14 -21.71 -10.76
C GLY A 71 0.39 -20.82 -9.62
N SER A 72 1.25 -19.83 -9.91
CA SER A 72 1.65 -18.83 -8.92
C SER A 72 0.45 -18.03 -8.40
N ASN A 73 0.47 -17.66 -7.12
CA ASN A 73 -0.54 -16.76 -6.54
C ASN A 73 -0.37 -15.30 -6.97
N GLY A 74 0.67 -14.99 -7.73
CA GLY A 74 0.95 -13.65 -8.22
C GLY A 74 2.04 -12.90 -7.47
N LEU A 75 2.07 -11.58 -7.65
CA LEU A 75 3.03 -10.71 -6.99
C LEU A 75 2.53 -10.35 -5.58
N LYS A 76 3.32 -10.67 -4.57
CA LYS A 76 3.05 -10.27 -3.20
C LYS A 76 3.47 -8.83 -2.98
N LEU A 77 2.50 -7.94 -2.89
CA LEU A 77 2.74 -6.53 -2.63
C LEU A 77 3.17 -6.26 -1.19
N GLN A 78 3.77 -5.11 -0.95
CA GLN A 78 4.05 -4.62 0.40
C GLN A 78 2.75 -4.34 1.17
N THR A 79 2.84 -4.29 2.49
CA THR A 79 1.67 -4.09 3.36
C THR A 79 1.30 -2.63 3.57
N MET A 80 2.18 -1.69 3.24
CA MET A 80 1.92 -0.25 3.35
C MET A 80 1.42 0.32 2.03
N VAL A 81 0.48 1.26 2.12
CA VAL A 81 -0.01 2.02 0.97
C VAL A 81 1.12 2.91 0.42
N GLU A 82 1.17 3.02 -0.90
CA GLU A 82 2.12 3.88 -1.59
C GLU A 82 1.51 4.34 -2.91
N THR A 83 1.48 5.65 -3.13
CA THR A 83 1.09 6.23 -4.41
C THR A 83 2.30 6.36 -5.32
N ASP A 84 2.09 6.22 -6.62
CA ASP A 84 3.12 6.39 -7.66
C ASP A 84 4.36 5.51 -7.42
N PHE A 85 4.17 4.25 -6.96
CA PHE A 85 5.28 3.32 -6.89
C PHE A 85 5.88 3.09 -8.27
N GLU A 86 7.12 3.58 -8.49
CA GLU A 86 7.81 3.56 -9.78
C GLU A 86 8.60 2.26 -9.99
N PHE A 87 8.35 1.57 -11.10
CA PHE A 87 9.25 0.55 -11.63
C PHE A 87 10.31 1.21 -12.50
N LYS A 88 11.43 1.62 -11.92
CA LYS A 88 12.49 2.27 -12.69
C LYS A 88 13.14 1.30 -13.66
N VAL A 89 13.08 1.65 -14.92
CA VAL A 89 13.66 0.86 -16.02
C VAL A 89 14.88 1.57 -16.58
N LEU A 90 15.93 0.79 -16.76
CA LEU A 90 17.20 1.23 -17.39
C LEU A 90 17.48 0.30 -18.57
N ALA A 91 17.93 0.85 -19.66
CA ALA A 91 18.31 0.08 -20.85
C ALA A 91 19.78 0.31 -21.23
N ASP A 92 20.46 -0.76 -21.61
CA ASP A 92 21.75 -0.74 -22.29
C ASP A 92 21.56 -1.31 -23.69
N VAL A 93 21.23 -0.43 -24.63
CA VAL A 93 20.88 -0.81 -26.00
C VAL A 93 22.09 -1.21 -26.84
N CYS A 94 23.29 -0.86 -26.40
CA CYS A 94 24.55 -1.12 -27.11
C CYS A 94 25.38 -2.25 -26.50
N ALA A 95 24.91 -2.86 -25.42
CA ALA A 95 25.63 -3.91 -24.69
C ALA A 95 27.06 -3.50 -24.25
N VAL A 96 27.23 -2.24 -23.85
CA VAL A 96 28.53 -1.66 -23.43
C VAL A 96 28.67 -1.51 -21.92
N GLY A 97 27.66 -1.96 -21.15
CA GLY A 97 27.63 -1.82 -19.69
C GLY A 97 27.17 -0.44 -19.22
N HIS A 98 26.67 0.40 -20.12
CA HIS A 98 26.15 1.73 -19.80
C HIS A 98 24.62 1.76 -19.83
N PHE A 99 24.01 1.75 -18.66
CA PHE A 99 22.56 1.77 -18.50
C PHE A 99 22.00 3.19 -18.44
N VAL A 100 21.06 3.51 -19.32
CA VAL A 100 20.38 4.80 -19.41
C VAL A 100 18.93 4.62 -18.98
N PRO A 101 18.37 5.52 -18.12
CA PRO A 101 16.95 5.50 -17.80
C PRO A 101 16.10 5.66 -19.08
N ILE A 102 15.04 4.86 -19.20
CA ILE A 102 14.03 5.10 -20.22
C ILE A 102 13.11 6.24 -19.76
N PRO A 103 12.58 7.07 -20.66
CA PRO A 103 11.49 7.98 -20.34
C PRO A 103 10.24 7.18 -19.97
N ASP A 104 9.34 7.79 -19.22
CA ASP A 104 8.01 7.25 -18.91
C ASP A 104 8.01 5.86 -18.27
N THR A 105 8.68 5.75 -17.13
CA THR A 105 8.68 4.52 -16.34
C THR A 105 7.29 4.22 -15.76
N PRO A 106 6.84 2.95 -15.75
CA PRO A 106 5.51 2.60 -15.22
C PRO A 106 5.42 2.82 -13.72
N THR A 107 4.27 3.32 -13.28
CA THR A 107 3.90 3.46 -11.87
C THR A 107 2.65 2.67 -11.53
N ILE A 108 2.49 2.29 -10.27
CA ILE A 108 1.28 1.69 -9.72
C ILE A 108 0.95 2.32 -8.36
N ASP A 109 -0.33 2.33 -8.03
CA ASP A 109 -0.79 2.66 -6.68
C ASP A 109 -1.02 1.40 -5.87
N ILE A 110 -0.40 1.34 -4.69
CA ILE A 110 -0.68 0.31 -3.70
C ILE A 110 -1.70 0.89 -2.73
N VAL A 111 -2.91 0.37 -2.78
CA VAL A 111 -4.05 0.87 -2.01
C VAL A 111 -4.33 0.03 -0.79
N SER A 112 -5.03 0.61 0.20
CA SER A 112 -5.49 -0.13 1.38
C SER A 112 -6.56 -1.16 1.03
N GLY A 113 -6.62 -2.22 1.82
CA GLY A 113 -7.66 -3.24 1.73
C GLY A 113 -8.97 -2.82 2.42
N ASN A 114 -9.90 -3.80 2.53
CA ASN A 114 -11.16 -3.60 3.25
C ASN A 114 -10.94 -3.26 4.73
N PRO A 115 -11.82 -2.47 5.33
CA PRO A 115 -11.76 -2.13 6.76
C PRO A 115 -11.95 -3.38 7.61
N VAL A 116 -11.12 -3.54 8.65
CA VAL A 116 -11.23 -4.64 9.62
C VAL A 116 -11.23 -4.15 11.05
N VAL A 117 -10.77 -2.92 11.31
CA VAL A 117 -10.73 -2.36 12.65
C VAL A 117 -10.91 -0.85 12.62
N TRP A 118 -11.63 -0.32 13.61
CA TRP A 118 -11.67 1.10 13.89
C TRP A 118 -10.54 1.50 14.83
N ARG A 119 -9.96 2.65 14.60
CA ARG A 119 -8.96 3.26 15.47
C ARG A 119 -9.40 4.66 15.87
N ALA A 120 -9.41 4.86 17.18
CA ALA A 120 -9.69 6.14 17.79
C ALA A 120 -8.40 6.74 18.38
N VAL A 121 -8.21 8.03 18.22
CA VAL A 121 -7.07 8.78 18.74
C VAL A 121 -7.57 9.94 19.56
N LEU A 122 -7.14 10.02 20.82
CA LEU A 122 -7.52 11.02 21.78
C LEU A 122 -6.27 11.50 22.53
N SER A 123 -6.29 12.75 22.98
CA SER A 123 -5.22 13.29 23.84
C SER A 123 -5.24 12.60 25.20
N SER A 124 -4.08 12.16 25.70
CA SER A 124 -3.95 11.39 26.95
C SER A 124 -4.17 12.22 28.23
N LEU A 125 -3.96 13.55 28.14
CA LEU A 125 -4.14 14.46 29.28
C LEU A 125 -4.62 15.83 28.82
N ARG A 126 -5.67 16.36 29.46
CA ARG A 126 -6.21 17.71 29.30
C ARG A 126 -6.73 18.25 30.61
N ARG A 127 -6.75 19.58 30.75
CA ARG A 127 -7.40 20.24 31.89
C ARG A 127 -8.89 20.39 31.62
N PRO A 128 -9.74 20.41 32.68
CA PRO A 128 -11.15 20.70 32.52
C PRO A 128 -11.37 22.02 31.74
N GLY A 129 -12.27 22.00 30.77
CA GLY A 129 -12.58 23.13 29.90
C GLY A 129 -11.58 23.37 28.76
N GLU A 130 -10.43 22.69 28.73
CA GLU A 130 -9.49 22.79 27.62
C GLU A 130 -10.03 22.08 26.38
N ARG A 131 -9.79 22.68 25.20
CA ARG A 131 -10.20 22.08 23.91
C ARG A 131 -9.30 20.90 23.55
N PHE A 132 -9.91 19.87 23.00
CA PHE A 132 -9.20 18.76 22.39
C PHE A 132 -9.86 18.31 21.09
N HIS A 133 -9.22 17.41 20.39
CA HIS A 133 -9.76 16.76 19.22
C HIS A 133 -9.79 15.25 19.42
N PHE A 134 -10.73 14.61 18.75
CA PHE A 134 -10.90 13.18 18.69
C PHE A 134 -10.86 12.74 17.25
N GLY A 135 -9.91 11.89 16.89
CA GLY A 135 -9.74 11.34 15.55
C GLY A 135 -10.30 9.92 15.46
N LEU A 136 -11.01 9.61 14.38
CA LEU A 136 -11.51 8.29 14.07
C LEU A 136 -11.10 7.88 12.67
N LYS A 137 -10.60 6.65 12.50
CA LYS A 137 -10.27 6.05 11.21
C LYS A 137 -10.59 4.56 11.20
N ALA A 138 -10.95 4.05 10.03
CA ALA A 138 -10.99 2.62 9.78
C ALA A 138 -9.66 2.17 9.16
N GLU A 139 -9.15 1.04 9.59
CA GLU A 139 -7.91 0.45 9.08
C GLU A 139 -8.15 -0.93 8.47
N ASP A 140 -7.34 -1.24 7.46
CA ASP A 140 -7.25 -2.58 6.92
C ASP A 140 -6.47 -3.53 7.86
N LYS A 141 -6.36 -4.80 7.50
CA LYS A 141 -5.63 -5.82 8.30
C LYS A 141 -4.14 -5.50 8.51
N TRP A 142 -3.61 -4.52 7.78
CA TRP A 142 -2.22 -4.12 7.85
C TRP A 142 -2.00 -2.80 8.59
N GLY A 143 -3.09 -2.16 9.05
CA GLY A 143 -3.06 -0.89 9.76
C GLY A 143 -3.06 0.33 8.85
N ASN A 144 -3.36 0.18 7.56
CA ASN A 144 -3.49 1.33 6.68
C ASN A 144 -4.89 1.94 6.80
N PRO A 145 -4.99 3.27 6.93
CA PRO A 145 -6.28 3.94 6.86
C PRO A 145 -6.95 3.68 5.51
N THR A 146 -8.19 3.17 5.53
CA THR A 146 -8.91 2.80 4.33
C THR A 146 -10.08 3.74 4.03
N PRO A 147 -10.24 4.17 2.76
CA PRO A 147 -11.38 4.97 2.33
C PRO A 147 -12.63 4.12 2.05
N LEU A 148 -12.55 2.79 2.21
CA LEU A 148 -13.62 1.85 1.89
C LEU A 148 -14.63 1.66 3.03
N ALA A 149 -14.40 2.29 4.18
CA ALA A 149 -15.34 2.26 5.29
C ALA A 149 -16.56 3.14 4.99
N CYS A 150 -17.73 2.61 5.28
CA CYS A 150 -19.00 3.32 5.26
C CYS A 150 -19.87 2.71 6.34
N ALA A 151 -20.14 3.43 7.44
CA ALA A 151 -20.89 2.91 8.56
C ALA A 151 -21.47 4.04 9.41
N GLU A 152 -22.64 3.82 10.00
CA GLU A 152 -23.11 4.63 11.10
C GLU A 152 -22.41 4.20 12.40
N VAL A 153 -21.76 5.14 13.08
CA VAL A 153 -21.11 4.93 14.37
C VAL A 153 -21.83 5.74 15.45
N ARG A 154 -21.93 5.15 16.64
CA ARG A 154 -22.45 5.80 17.83
C ARG A 154 -21.31 6.00 18.82
N PHE A 155 -21.31 7.16 19.48
CA PHE A 155 -20.34 7.49 20.51
C PHE A 155 -20.97 7.40 21.89
N GLU A 156 -20.29 6.71 22.80
CA GLU A 156 -20.61 6.69 24.22
C GLU A 156 -19.41 7.20 25.00
N SER A 157 -19.61 8.01 26.03
CA SER A 157 -18.52 8.57 26.84
C SER A 157 -18.80 8.46 28.33
N THR A 158 -17.75 8.26 29.14
CA THR A 158 -17.84 8.20 30.60
C THR A 158 -18.10 9.54 31.26
N LEU A 159 -17.70 10.64 30.58
CA LEU A 159 -17.96 12.01 31.00
C LEU A 159 -18.69 12.75 29.88
N PRO A 160 -19.53 13.76 30.20
CA PRO A 160 -20.17 14.58 29.17
C PRO A 160 -19.14 15.31 28.32
N VAL A 161 -19.16 15.09 26.98
CA VAL A 161 -18.25 15.72 26.02
C VAL A 161 -19.03 16.72 25.18
N GLU A 162 -18.77 18.01 25.41
CA GLU A 162 -19.36 19.08 24.58
C GLU A 162 -18.78 19.00 23.16
N GLY A 163 -19.67 19.03 22.14
CA GLY A 163 -19.29 19.03 20.73
C GLY A 163 -19.14 17.63 20.11
N LEU A 164 -19.19 16.54 20.87
CA LEU A 164 -19.22 15.19 20.34
C LEU A 164 -20.66 14.83 19.94
N PRO A 165 -20.95 14.44 18.70
CA PRO A 165 -22.26 13.99 18.30
C PRO A 165 -22.59 12.63 18.93
N GLU A 166 -23.86 12.30 19.09
CA GLU A 166 -24.28 10.97 19.57
C GLU A 166 -24.04 9.89 18.51
N THR A 167 -24.31 10.24 17.25
CA THR A 167 -24.11 9.36 16.09
C THR A 167 -23.41 10.12 14.96
N PHE A 168 -22.72 9.38 14.11
CA PHE A 168 -22.01 9.94 12.95
C PHE A 168 -21.99 8.92 11.80
N ASP A 169 -22.42 9.39 10.64
CA ASP A 169 -22.30 8.61 9.40
C ASP A 169 -20.88 8.77 8.83
N TYR A 170 -20.06 7.75 9.03
CA TYR A 170 -18.71 7.74 8.46
C TYR A 170 -18.77 7.61 6.95
N PRO A 171 -18.35 8.64 6.19
CA PRO A 171 -18.58 8.67 4.76
C PRO A 171 -17.59 7.82 3.98
N LEU A 172 -18.08 7.11 2.95
CA LEU A 172 -17.24 6.43 1.99
C LEU A 172 -16.27 7.43 1.34
N GLY A 173 -15.03 6.99 1.11
CA GLY A 173 -13.98 7.82 0.51
C GLY A 173 -13.10 8.56 1.53
N GLN A 174 -13.48 8.63 2.79
CA GLN A 174 -12.68 9.23 3.86
C GLN A 174 -11.73 8.21 4.48
N ARG A 175 -10.47 8.61 4.67
CA ARG A 175 -9.46 7.79 5.36
C ARG A 175 -9.46 8.02 6.87
N SER A 176 -9.89 9.20 7.30
CA SER A 176 -10.03 9.59 8.70
C SER A 176 -10.98 10.77 8.84
N VAL A 177 -11.58 10.91 9.99
CA VAL A 177 -12.38 12.07 10.40
C VAL A 177 -11.85 12.61 11.70
N SER A 178 -12.05 13.91 11.96
CA SER A 178 -11.69 14.57 13.21
C SER A 178 -12.88 15.35 13.73
N PHE A 179 -13.14 15.22 15.03
CA PHE A 179 -14.09 16.00 15.79
C PHE A 179 -13.31 17.01 16.61
N ASP A 180 -13.37 18.27 16.22
CA ASP A 180 -12.57 19.32 16.81
C ASP A 180 -13.35 20.15 17.84
N ASN A 181 -12.60 20.89 18.65
CA ASN A 181 -13.14 21.77 19.69
C ASN A 181 -13.97 21.07 20.77
N LEU A 182 -13.77 19.78 20.97
CA LEU A 182 -14.39 19.04 22.05
C LEU A 182 -13.93 19.55 23.41
N ARG A 183 -14.79 19.47 24.43
CA ARG A 183 -14.47 19.87 25.80
C ARG A 183 -15.12 18.95 26.81
N VAL A 184 -14.45 18.73 27.93
CA VAL A 184 -14.99 18.13 29.14
C VAL A 184 -14.80 19.13 30.29
N LYS A 185 -15.84 19.43 31.05
CA LYS A 185 -15.78 20.37 32.16
C LYS A 185 -15.46 19.71 33.51
N GLU A 186 -15.65 18.41 33.60
CA GLU A 186 -15.46 17.64 34.80
C GLU A 186 -14.08 17.01 34.85
N GLU A 187 -13.56 16.83 36.08
CA GLU A 187 -12.34 16.04 36.29
C GLU A 187 -12.68 14.56 36.34
N GLY A 188 -11.86 13.72 35.72
CA GLY A 188 -12.03 12.28 35.71
C GLY A 188 -11.38 11.59 34.53
N GLU A 189 -11.58 10.30 34.47
CA GLU A 189 -11.13 9.49 33.31
C GLU A 189 -12.18 9.57 32.22
N LEU A 190 -11.79 10.20 31.08
CA LEU A 190 -12.61 10.20 29.88
C LEU A 190 -12.30 8.95 29.05
N ARG A 191 -13.31 8.16 28.80
CA ARG A 191 -13.30 7.08 27.82
C ARG A 191 -14.39 7.34 26.79
N ILE A 192 -14.03 7.31 25.51
CA ILE A 192 -14.97 7.38 24.40
C ILE A 192 -15.00 6.00 23.75
N THR A 193 -16.18 5.41 23.69
CA THR A 193 -16.44 4.13 23.05
C THR A 193 -17.12 4.38 21.71
N VAL A 194 -16.64 3.76 20.65
CA VAL A 194 -17.19 3.85 19.29
C VAL A 194 -17.87 2.52 18.96
N LEU A 195 -19.16 2.55 18.71
CA LEU A 195 -19.99 1.38 18.39
C LEU A 195 -20.44 1.48 16.95
N GLN A 196 -20.11 0.49 16.13
CA GLN A 196 -20.67 0.37 14.79
C GLN A 196 -22.06 -0.27 14.87
N ARG A 197 -23.09 0.37 14.27
CA ARG A 197 -24.49 -0.02 14.45
C ARG A 197 -24.83 -1.38 13.84
N ASP A 198 -24.25 -1.75 12.70
CA ASP A 198 -24.64 -2.96 11.96
C ASP A 198 -23.97 -4.25 12.42
N THR A 199 -22.86 -4.18 13.13
CA THR A 199 -22.08 -5.38 13.53
C THR A 199 -21.86 -5.51 15.04
N GLY A 200 -22.19 -4.49 15.84
CA GLY A 200 -21.93 -4.49 17.27
C GLY A 200 -20.43 -4.52 17.63
N ASN A 201 -19.54 -4.26 16.69
CA ASN A 201 -18.11 -4.17 16.95
C ASN A 201 -17.79 -2.88 17.72
N THR A 202 -17.11 -3.04 18.84
CA THR A 202 -16.67 -1.96 19.74
C THR A 202 -15.19 -1.67 19.50
N VAL A 203 -14.80 -0.40 19.43
CA VAL A 203 -13.40 0.08 19.36
C VAL A 203 -13.01 0.74 20.68
#